data_429307284ce0d54b715065c3d17c052d
#
_entry.id   429307284ce0d54b715065c3d17c052d
#
_cell.length_a   1.000
_cell.length_b   1.000
_cell.length_c   1.000
_cell.angle_alpha   90.00
_cell.angle_beta   90.00
_cell.angle_gamma   90.00
#
_symmetry.space_group_name_H-M   'P 1'
#
loop_
_entity.id
_entity.type
_entity.pdbx_description
1 polymer ?
#
loop_
_entity_poly.entity_id
_entity_poly.type
_entity_poly.pdbx_seq_one_letter_code
_entity_poly.pdbx_strand_id
1 'polypeptide(L)'
;EQYPDMKIVTFDTQFYSDGEYQKLPGVTQMFQQDKSLVTVLLDQMIEKYGEGVRLIKVWRGPNYNSPFDRREVGWQEYEAAGKIVTVGEVQPLQDSVDSANTVTAAYLQGVNRADVDGVIAYYDLYGQGVYNAIAENDNFNGKNGDALPMASVDIDPVDVTNMQTRPDIWTAAGTTDWTMNGEIGMRILMLELADQYDKIFDPATGESGVDVVEVPGTAIKADA
;
A
#
# COMPACT_ATOMS: atom_id res chain seq x y z
N GLU A 1 23.12 -3.02 24.13
CA GLU A 1 24.01 -3.19 25.33
C GLU A 1 24.97 -2.02 25.51
N GLN A 2 25.31 -1.29 24.42
CA GLN A 2 26.22 -0.14 24.51
C GLN A 2 25.52 1.12 25.09
N TYR A 3 24.21 1.23 24.90
CA TYR A 3 23.38 2.36 25.34
C TYR A 3 22.05 1.83 25.94
N PRO A 4 22.10 1.27 27.18
CA PRO A 4 20.94 0.57 27.76
C PRO A 4 19.75 1.50 28.05
N ASP A 5 19.98 2.80 28.19
CA ASP A 5 18.93 3.79 28.50
C ASP A 5 18.36 4.47 27.24
N MET A 6 18.83 4.09 26.05
CA MET A 6 18.34 4.66 24.79
C MET A 6 16.92 4.16 24.50
N LYS A 7 16.00 5.10 24.28
CA LYS A 7 14.63 4.80 23.82
C LYS A 7 14.60 4.81 22.30
N ILE A 8 13.93 3.83 21.73
CA ILE A 8 13.88 3.64 20.27
C ILE A 8 12.45 3.44 19.84
N VAL A 9 11.99 4.33 18.95
CA VAL A 9 10.74 4.17 18.21
C VAL A 9 11.08 3.97 16.74
N THR A 10 10.60 2.90 16.13
CA THR A 10 10.78 2.66 14.69
C THR A 10 9.47 2.92 13.95
N PHE A 11 9.59 3.26 12.67
CA PHE A 11 8.43 3.51 11.83
C PHE A 11 8.49 2.67 10.55
N ASP A 12 7.30 2.20 10.12
CA ASP A 12 6.99 1.55 8.86
C ASP A 12 7.51 0.10 8.73
N THR A 13 8.81 -0.13 8.69
CA THR A 13 9.36 -1.45 8.38
C THR A 13 9.74 -2.22 9.64
N GLN A 14 9.25 -3.45 9.77
CA GLN A 14 9.66 -4.37 10.83
C GLN A 14 10.98 -5.07 10.49
N PHE A 15 11.72 -5.42 11.52
CA PHE A 15 12.91 -6.27 11.36
C PHE A 15 12.50 -7.69 10.99
N TYR A 16 13.20 -8.27 10.02
CA TYR A 16 12.98 -9.62 9.55
C TYR A 16 14.20 -10.49 9.87
N SER A 17 14.01 -11.60 10.56
CA SER A 17 15.04 -12.58 10.88
C SER A 17 14.44 -13.97 10.98
N ASP A 18 15.22 -14.97 10.56
CA ASP A 18 14.86 -16.39 10.66
C ASP A 18 13.51 -16.75 10.00
N GLY A 19 13.15 -16.03 8.95
CA GLY A 19 11.90 -16.27 8.20
C GLY A 19 10.67 -15.58 8.79
N GLU A 20 10.82 -14.76 9.84
CA GLU A 20 9.70 -14.09 10.52
C GLU A 20 10.03 -12.62 10.84
N TYR A 21 8.97 -11.80 10.91
CA TYR A 21 9.07 -10.43 11.41
C TYR A 21 9.17 -10.43 12.93
N GLN A 22 10.17 -9.71 13.45
CA GLN A 22 10.55 -9.72 14.85
C GLN A 22 10.03 -8.49 15.59
N LYS A 23 9.54 -8.71 16.83
CA LYS A 23 9.44 -7.67 17.84
C LYS A 23 10.79 -7.58 18.55
N LEU A 24 11.36 -6.38 18.62
CA LEU A 24 12.62 -6.15 19.32
C LEU A 24 12.36 -5.68 20.75
N PRO A 25 12.90 -6.36 21.78
CA PRO A 25 12.76 -5.92 23.17
C PRO A 25 13.27 -4.49 23.35
N GLY A 26 12.50 -3.62 24.00
CA GLY A 26 12.84 -2.23 24.25
C GLY A 26 12.75 -1.31 23.04
N VAL A 27 12.06 -1.75 21.99
CA VAL A 27 11.75 -0.94 20.80
C VAL A 27 10.24 -0.89 20.63
N THR A 28 9.66 0.30 20.61
CA THR A 28 8.28 0.47 20.18
C THR A 28 8.24 0.61 18.66
N GLN A 29 7.44 -0.23 18.01
CA GLN A 29 7.31 -0.27 16.57
C GLN A 29 6.00 0.38 16.16
N MET A 30 6.07 1.33 15.24
CA MET A 30 4.90 1.99 14.68
C MET A 30 4.84 1.73 13.17
N PHE A 31 3.67 1.40 12.64
CA PHE A 31 3.44 1.24 11.20
C PHE A 31 2.07 1.73 10.77
N GLN A 32 1.92 1.86 9.46
CA GLN A 32 0.62 2.06 8.84
C GLN A 32 -0.24 0.80 8.99
N GLN A 33 -1.54 0.96 9.01
CA GLN A 33 -2.46 -0.17 8.83
C GLN A 33 -2.44 -0.67 7.38
N ASP A 34 -1.31 -1.24 6.94
CA ASP A 34 -1.05 -1.63 5.55
C ASP A 34 -2.14 -2.52 4.95
N LYS A 35 -2.70 -3.44 5.74
CA LYS A 35 -3.85 -4.24 5.33
C LYS A 35 -5.02 -3.37 4.92
N SER A 36 -5.37 -2.37 5.72
CA SER A 36 -6.49 -1.47 5.43
C SER A 36 -6.23 -0.59 4.22
N LEU A 37 -4.98 -0.18 3.97
CA LEU A 37 -4.62 0.61 2.80
C LEU A 37 -4.93 -0.11 1.48
N VAL A 38 -4.74 -1.43 1.42
CA VAL A 38 -5.11 -2.22 0.25
C VAL A 38 -6.61 -2.51 0.23
N THR A 39 -7.21 -2.89 1.36
CA THR A 39 -8.62 -3.30 1.36
C THR A 39 -9.57 -2.15 1.01
N VAL A 40 -9.27 -0.90 1.39
CA VAL A 40 -10.08 0.26 0.97
C VAL A 40 -10.02 0.50 -0.56
N LEU A 41 -8.90 0.18 -1.20
CA LEU A 41 -8.77 0.24 -2.66
C LEU A 41 -9.52 -0.91 -3.34
N LEU A 42 -9.45 -2.10 -2.77
CA LEU A 42 -10.22 -3.26 -3.25
C LEU A 42 -11.73 -3.00 -3.14
N ASP A 43 -12.19 -2.43 -2.02
CA ASP A 43 -13.59 -2.07 -1.83
C ASP A 43 -14.09 -1.08 -2.90
N GLN A 44 -13.26 -0.10 -3.30
CA GLN A 44 -13.61 0.82 -4.39
C GLN A 44 -13.72 0.12 -5.75
N MET A 45 -12.85 -0.85 -6.03
CA MET A 45 -12.94 -1.64 -7.25
C MET A 45 -14.20 -2.52 -7.24
N ILE A 46 -14.52 -3.12 -6.09
CA ILE A 46 -15.75 -3.92 -5.93
C ILE A 46 -17.00 -3.05 -6.03
N GLU A 47 -17.01 -1.86 -5.43
CA GLU A 47 -18.13 -0.91 -5.55
C GLU A 47 -18.43 -0.58 -7.02
N LYS A 48 -17.41 -0.44 -7.84
CA LYS A 48 -17.53 -0.07 -9.25
C LYS A 48 -17.85 -1.25 -10.18
N TYR A 49 -17.24 -2.42 -9.95
CA TYR A 49 -17.28 -3.55 -10.88
C TYR A 49 -18.01 -4.79 -10.34
N GLY A 50 -18.35 -4.80 -9.05
CA GLY A 50 -18.98 -5.94 -8.38
C GLY A 50 -17.96 -6.93 -7.80
N GLU A 51 -18.48 -7.89 -7.02
CA GLU A 51 -17.67 -9.00 -6.50
C GLU A 51 -17.16 -9.90 -7.64
N GLY A 52 -15.99 -10.47 -7.45
CA GLY A 52 -15.28 -11.21 -8.48
C GLY A 52 -14.53 -10.32 -9.47
N VAL A 53 -14.35 -9.02 -9.15
CA VAL A 53 -13.56 -8.07 -9.95
C VAL A 53 -12.15 -8.61 -10.22
N ARG A 54 -11.72 -8.53 -11.48
CA ARG A 54 -10.50 -9.13 -12.00
C ARG A 54 -9.36 -8.12 -11.96
N LEU A 55 -8.38 -8.36 -11.09
CA LEU A 55 -7.33 -7.39 -10.79
C LEU A 55 -5.93 -7.92 -11.11
N ILE A 56 -5.09 -7.02 -11.61
CA ILE A 56 -3.64 -7.20 -11.68
C ILE A 56 -3.04 -6.60 -10.41
N LYS A 57 -2.16 -7.35 -9.74
CA LYS A 57 -1.40 -6.92 -8.57
C LYS A 57 0.03 -6.54 -8.99
N VAL A 58 0.51 -5.37 -8.54
CA VAL A 58 1.88 -4.91 -8.81
C VAL A 58 2.63 -4.74 -7.49
N TRP A 59 3.61 -5.62 -7.23
CA TRP A 59 4.35 -5.70 -5.97
C TRP A 59 5.70 -6.42 -6.16
N ARG A 60 6.51 -6.55 -5.12
CA ARG A 60 7.85 -7.19 -5.19
C ARG A 60 7.87 -8.67 -4.78
N GLY A 61 6.71 -9.26 -4.52
CA GLY A 61 6.62 -10.63 -4.02
C GLY A 61 6.75 -10.73 -2.50
N PRO A 62 6.57 -11.96 -1.95
CA PRO A 62 6.59 -12.20 -0.52
C PRO A 62 7.98 -12.00 0.09
N ASN A 63 8.00 -11.61 1.37
CA ASN A 63 9.22 -11.40 2.17
C ASN A 63 10.17 -10.33 1.61
N TYR A 64 9.65 -9.42 0.78
CA TYR A 64 10.45 -8.30 0.32
C TYR A 64 10.61 -7.24 1.43
N ASN A 65 9.50 -6.81 2.01
CA ASN A 65 9.45 -5.97 3.21
C ASN A 65 8.13 -6.17 3.96
N SER A 66 8.10 -5.78 5.24
CA SER A 66 6.91 -5.98 6.07
C SER A 66 5.67 -5.21 5.64
N PRO A 67 5.75 -3.96 5.10
CA PRO A 67 4.59 -3.28 4.55
C PRO A 67 3.90 -4.09 3.45
N PHE A 68 4.65 -4.62 2.49
CA PHE A 68 4.07 -5.40 1.39
C PHE A 68 3.44 -6.71 1.88
N ASP A 69 4.08 -7.39 2.83
CA ASP A 69 3.52 -8.62 3.38
C ASP A 69 2.23 -8.35 4.18
N ARG A 70 2.15 -7.23 4.92
CA ARG A 70 0.91 -6.82 5.58
C ARG A 70 -0.20 -6.43 4.59
N ARG A 71 0.14 -5.75 3.47
CA ARG A 71 -0.78 -5.44 2.37
C ARG A 71 -1.31 -6.71 1.72
N GLU A 72 -0.43 -7.70 1.52
CA GLU A 72 -0.78 -8.99 0.94
C GLU A 72 -1.78 -9.78 1.77
N VAL A 73 -1.75 -9.68 3.10
CA VAL A 73 -2.78 -10.31 3.96
C VAL A 73 -4.18 -9.84 3.57
N GLY A 74 -4.37 -8.53 3.37
CA GLY A 74 -5.67 -8.00 2.95
C GLY A 74 -6.10 -8.50 1.56
N TRP A 75 -5.17 -8.56 0.63
CA TRP A 75 -5.43 -9.10 -0.71
C TRP A 75 -5.89 -10.55 -0.66
N GLN A 76 -5.14 -11.41 0.04
CA GLN A 76 -5.44 -12.85 0.15
C GLN A 76 -6.79 -13.12 0.83
N GLU A 77 -7.16 -12.33 1.85
CA GLU A 77 -8.49 -12.45 2.48
C GLU A 77 -9.62 -12.16 1.50
N TYR A 78 -9.48 -11.12 0.65
CA TYR A 78 -10.49 -10.76 -0.34
C TYR A 78 -10.59 -11.79 -1.47
N GLU A 79 -9.45 -12.34 -1.90
CA GLU A 79 -9.40 -13.40 -2.90
C GLU A 79 -10.00 -14.70 -2.36
N ALA A 80 -9.63 -15.10 -1.14
CA ALA A 80 -10.20 -16.29 -0.48
C ALA A 80 -11.72 -16.17 -0.24
N ALA A 81 -12.22 -14.96 -0.02
CA ALA A 81 -13.65 -14.67 0.09
C ALA A 81 -14.38 -14.61 -1.26
N GLY A 82 -13.66 -14.77 -2.39
CA GLY A 82 -14.23 -14.66 -3.73
C GLY A 82 -14.63 -13.26 -4.15
N LYS A 83 -14.24 -12.24 -3.39
CA LYS A 83 -14.57 -10.83 -3.68
C LYS A 83 -13.77 -10.27 -4.85
N ILE A 84 -12.55 -10.77 -5.04
CA ILE A 84 -11.67 -10.41 -6.15
C ILE A 84 -11.11 -11.67 -6.82
N VAL A 85 -10.60 -11.52 -8.03
CA VAL A 85 -9.86 -12.55 -8.78
C VAL A 85 -8.54 -11.96 -9.23
N THR A 86 -7.43 -12.53 -8.80
CA THR A 86 -6.10 -12.15 -9.30
C THR A 86 -5.91 -12.73 -10.70
N VAL A 87 -5.90 -11.88 -11.72
CA VAL A 87 -5.68 -12.31 -13.12
C VAL A 87 -4.24 -12.09 -13.57
N GLY A 88 -3.42 -11.46 -12.73
CA GLY A 88 -2.00 -11.32 -12.97
C GLY A 88 -1.23 -10.69 -11.82
N GLU A 89 0.06 -11.03 -11.79
CA GLU A 89 1.04 -10.41 -10.90
C GLU A 89 2.19 -9.84 -11.71
N VAL A 90 2.55 -8.60 -11.41
CA VAL A 90 3.68 -7.89 -12.02
C VAL A 90 4.66 -7.53 -10.93
N GLN A 91 5.92 -7.92 -11.11
CA GLN A 91 6.97 -7.70 -10.11
C GLN A 91 8.07 -6.79 -10.67
N PRO A 92 8.09 -5.50 -10.31
CA PRO A 92 9.21 -4.61 -10.64
C PRO A 92 10.52 -5.18 -10.09
N LEU A 93 11.60 -5.07 -10.85
CA LEU A 93 12.92 -5.57 -10.43
C LEU A 93 13.63 -4.62 -9.47
N GLN A 94 13.23 -3.35 -9.46
CA GLN A 94 13.78 -2.28 -8.62
C GLN A 94 12.65 -1.38 -8.12
N ASP A 95 12.87 -0.69 -7.01
CA ASP A 95 11.95 0.33 -6.48
C ASP A 95 12.13 1.62 -7.29
N SER A 96 11.61 1.61 -8.50
CA SER A 96 11.65 2.75 -9.40
C SER A 96 10.47 2.75 -10.37
N VAL A 97 10.11 3.95 -10.80
CA VAL A 97 9.08 4.19 -11.81
C VAL A 97 9.41 3.48 -13.12
N ASP A 98 10.67 3.56 -13.57
CA ASP A 98 11.12 2.96 -14.83
C ASP A 98 11.02 1.42 -14.81
N SER A 99 11.40 0.80 -13.67
CA SER A 99 11.30 -0.65 -13.52
C SER A 99 9.84 -1.10 -13.55
N ALA A 100 8.96 -0.41 -12.83
CA ALA A 100 7.53 -0.71 -12.80
C ALA A 100 6.88 -0.48 -14.18
N ASN A 101 7.22 0.63 -14.85
CA ASN A 101 6.75 0.91 -16.22
C ASN A 101 7.17 -0.20 -17.19
N THR A 102 8.45 -0.56 -17.22
CA THR A 102 8.99 -1.55 -18.15
C THR A 102 8.29 -2.91 -18.02
N VAL A 103 8.17 -3.41 -16.78
CA VAL A 103 7.56 -4.74 -16.58
C VAL A 103 6.04 -4.71 -16.78
N THR A 104 5.37 -3.62 -16.42
CA THR A 104 3.92 -3.46 -16.62
C THR A 104 3.60 -3.32 -18.11
N ALA A 105 4.35 -2.49 -18.85
CA ALA A 105 4.16 -2.32 -20.28
C ALA A 105 4.35 -3.65 -21.05
N ALA A 106 5.39 -4.42 -20.67
CA ALA A 106 5.62 -5.74 -21.25
C ALA A 106 4.48 -6.72 -20.93
N TYR A 107 3.99 -6.72 -19.69
CA TYR A 107 2.88 -7.57 -19.26
C TYR A 107 1.59 -7.25 -20.03
N LEU A 108 1.23 -5.96 -20.16
CA LEU A 108 0.01 -5.51 -20.83
C LEU A 108 -0.01 -5.86 -22.35
N GLN A 109 1.14 -6.10 -22.99
CA GLN A 109 1.16 -6.57 -24.39
C GLN A 109 0.50 -7.94 -24.58
N GLY A 110 0.51 -8.79 -23.53
CA GLY A 110 -0.10 -10.12 -23.55
C GLY A 110 -1.52 -10.18 -23.00
N VAL A 111 -2.07 -9.05 -22.52
CA VAL A 111 -3.36 -8.99 -21.85
C VAL A 111 -4.43 -8.45 -22.80
N ASN A 112 -5.59 -9.13 -22.84
CA ASN A 112 -6.77 -8.58 -23.49
C ASN A 112 -7.47 -7.62 -22.52
N ARG A 113 -7.77 -6.37 -22.94
CA ARG A 113 -8.45 -5.36 -22.11
C ARG A 113 -9.75 -5.88 -21.48
N ALA A 114 -10.48 -6.74 -22.19
CA ALA A 114 -11.75 -7.31 -21.72
C ALA A 114 -11.60 -8.31 -20.56
N ASP A 115 -10.38 -8.79 -20.28
CA ASP A 115 -10.10 -9.81 -19.26
C ASP A 115 -9.63 -9.23 -17.92
N VAL A 116 -9.50 -7.90 -17.82
CA VAL A 116 -9.03 -7.20 -16.63
C VAL A 116 -9.91 -5.99 -16.31
N ASP A 117 -10.22 -5.80 -15.03
CA ASP A 117 -11.08 -4.71 -14.55
C ASP A 117 -10.29 -3.60 -13.88
N GLY A 118 -9.09 -3.88 -13.35
CA GLY A 118 -8.24 -2.87 -12.72
C GLY A 118 -6.85 -3.36 -12.34
N VAL A 119 -6.03 -2.42 -11.88
CA VAL A 119 -4.66 -2.66 -11.37
C VAL A 119 -4.52 -2.05 -9.97
N ILE A 120 -3.93 -2.79 -9.03
CA ILE A 120 -3.54 -2.26 -7.71
C ILE A 120 -2.02 -2.37 -7.57
N ALA A 121 -1.38 -1.23 -7.33
CA ALA A 121 0.04 -1.15 -7.04
C ALA A 121 0.27 -0.98 -5.53
N TYR A 122 1.18 -1.78 -4.96
CA TYR A 122 1.47 -1.74 -3.52
C TYR A 122 2.40 -0.61 -3.08
N TYR A 123 2.78 0.27 -4.00
CA TYR A 123 3.65 1.40 -3.74
C TYR A 123 3.44 2.50 -4.78
N ASP A 124 3.58 3.77 -4.41
CA ASP A 124 3.36 4.92 -5.29
C ASP A 124 4.30 4.97 -6.50
N LEU A 125 5.61 4.70 -6.31
CA LEU A 125 6.54 4.61 -7.45
C LEU A 125 6.14 3.53 -8.45
N TYR A 126 5.56 2.42 -7.98
CA TYR A 126 5.00 1.42 -8.90
C TYR A 126 3.72 1.94 -9.54
N GLY A 127 2.90 2.66 -8.78
CA GLY A 127 1.72 3.36 -9.30
C GLY A 127 2.07 4.28 -10.46
N GLN A 128 3.10 5.11 -10.32
CA GLN A 128 3.58 5.98 -11.40
C GLN A 128 4.03 5.20 -12.63
N GLY A 129 4.75 4.09 -12.44
CA GLY A 129 5.17 3.22 -13.53
C GLY A 129 3.99 2.54 -14.23
N VAL A 130 3.02 2.03 -13.47
CA VAL A 130 1.76 1.46 -13.99
C VAL A 130 0.97 2.51 -14.77
N TYR A 131 0.83 3.71 -14.21
CA TYR A 131 0.15 4.83 -14.87
C TYR A 131 0.78 5.13 -16.24
N ASN A 132 2.11 5.25 -16.31
CA ASN A 132 2.81 5.50 -17.57
C ASN A 132 2.56 4.36 -18.58
N ALA A 133 2.67 3.11 -18.15
CA ALA A 133 2.42 1.94 -19.01
C ALA A 133 0.99 1.91 -19.57
N ILE A 134 0.00 2.28 -18.76
CA ILE A 134 -1.40 2.38 -19.20
C ILE A 134 -1.60 3.58 -20.13
N ALA A 135 -1.11 4.76 -19.75
CA ALA A 135 -1.29 6.01 -20.50
C ALA A 135 -0.68 5.96 -21.90
N GLU A 136 0.43 5.23 -22.07
CA GLU A 136 1.10 5.05 -23.35
C GLU A 136 0.53 3.93 -24.22
N ASN A 137 -0.37 3.10 -23.70
CA ASN A 137 -0.92 1.96 -24.41
C ASN A 137 -2.34 2.22 -24.93
N ASP A 138 -2.50 2.35 -26.24
CA ASP A 138 -3.77 2.69 -26.89
C ASP A 138 -4.94 1.71 -26.60
N ASN A 139 -4.62 0.48 -26.19
CA ASN A 139 -5.65 -0.50 -25.80
C ASN A 139 -6.15 -0.31 -24.35
N PHE A 140 -5.41 0.43 -23.53
CA PHE A 140 -5.70 0.58 -22.10
C PHE A 140 -5.91 2.03 -21.65
N ASN A 141 -5.53 3.02 -22.47
CA ASN A 141 -5.57 4.44 -22.10
C ASN A 141 -6.92 5.15 -22.37
N GLY A 142 -7.94 4.42 -22.78
CA GLY A 142 -9.27 4.97 -23.10
C GLY A 142 -9.43 5.44 -24.55
N LYS A 143 -8.39 5.33 -25.40
CA LYS A 143 -8.48 5.73 -26.83
C LYS A 143 -9.35 4.78 -27.64
N ASN A 144 -9.33 3.50 -27.31
CA ASN A 144 -10.05 2.43 -28.01
C ASN A 144 -11.18 1.80 -27.16
N GLY A 145 -11.67 2.52 -26.16
CA GLY A 145 -12.70 2.05 -25.22
C GLY A 145 -12.51 2.67 -23.85
N ASP A 146 -12.97 2.04 -22.78
CA ASP A 146 -12.78 2.52 -21.43
C ASP A 146 -11.30 2.31 -20.99
N ALA A 147 -10.75 3.32 -20.32
CA ALA A 147 -9.42 3.21 -19.72
C ALA A 147 -9.36 2.07 -18.71
N LEU A 148 -8.19 1.48 -18.54
CA LEU A 148 -7.92 0.54 -17.45
C LEU A 148 -7.67 1.33 -16.16
N PRO A 149 -8.56 1.24 -15.16
CA PRO A 149 -8.36 1.96 -13.92
C PRO A 149 -7.28 1.32 -13.07
N MET A 150 -6.60 2.15 -12.32
CA MET A 150 -5.64 1.71 -11.32
C MET A 150 -5.79 2.47 -10.01
N ALA A 151 -5.26 1.90 -8.95
CA ALA A 151 -5.05 2.56 -7.67
C ALA A 151 -3.70 2.12 -7.07
N SER A 152 -3.16 2.90 -6.14
CA SER A 152 -1.90 2.59 -5.48
C SER A 152 -1.97 2.80 -3.97
N VAL A 153 -1.03 2.21 -3.25
CA VAL A 153 -0.75 2.58 -1.86
C VAL A 153 0.35 3.63 -1.87
N ASP A 154 0.28 4.54 -0.91
CA ASP A 154 1.05 5.76 -0.75
C ASP A 154 0.69 6.83 -1.81
N ILE A 155 1.13 8.06 -1.59
CA ILE A 155 0.81 9.20 -2.47
C ILE A 155 1.89 10.29 -2.35
N ASP A 156 2.29 10.84 -3.49
CA ASP A 156 3.15 12.01 -3.58
C ASP A 156 2.52 13.13 -4.47
N PRO A 157 3.13 14.31 -4.62
CA PRO A 157 2.59 15.38 -5.46
C PRO A 157 2.45 15.03 -6.94
N VAL A 158 3.28 14.10 -7.47
CA VAL A 158 3.17 13.63 -8.86
C VAL A 158 1.93 12.78 -9.02
N ASP A 159 1.64 11.93 -8.04
CA ASP A 159 0.45 11.07 -8.03
C ASP A 159 -0.84 11.90 -8.01
N VAL A 160 -0.89 12.92 -7.15
CA VAL A 160 -2.01 13.87 -7.11
C VAL A 160 -2.23 14.52 -8.48
N THR A 161 -1.13 14.94 -9.14
CA THR A 161 -1.21 15.53 -10.48
C THR A 161 -1.75 14.54 -11.51
N ASN A 162 -1.27 13.30 -11.48
CA ASN A 162 -1.73 12.24 -12.39
C ASN A 162 -3.20 11.88 -12.15
N MET A 163 -3.62 11.76 -10.88
CA MET A 163 -5.02 11.51 -10.50
C MET A 163 -5.96 12.62 -10.97
N GLN A 164 -5.55 13.89 -10.84
CA GLN A 164 -6.34 15.04 -11.30
C GLN A 164 -6.40 15.13 -12.84
N THR A 165 -5.31 14.75 -13.52
CA THR A 165 -5.21 14.84 -14.98
C THR A 165 -5.95 13.70 -15.67
N ARG A 166 -5.86 12.49 -15.13
CA ARG A 166 -6.46 11.27 -15.67
C ARG A 166 -7.17 10.47 -14.58
N PRO A 167 -8.26 11.01 -14.01
CA PRO A 167 -9.06 10.33 -12.98
C PRO A 167 -9.72 9.04 -13.49
N ASP A 168 -9.78 8.85 -14.79
CA ASP A 168 -10.24 7.63 -15.45
C ASP A 168 -9.20 6.50 -15.41
N ILE A 169 -7.90 6.83 -15.27
CA ILE A 169 -6.82 5.86 -15.11
C ILE A 169 -6.47 5.70 -13.62
N TRP A 170 -5.98 6.75 -12.96
CA TRP A 170 -5.59 6.66 -11.55
C TRP A 170 -6.72 7.15 -10.66
N THR A 171 -7.48 6.20 -10.13
CA THR A 171 -8.77 6.47 -9.49
C THR A 171 -8.66 6.77 -8.00
N ALA A 172 -7.66 6.22 -7.32
CA ALA A 172 -7.48 6.39 -5.88
C ALA A 172 -6.07 6.08 -5.41
N ALA A 173 -5.74 6.57 -4.22
CA ALA A 173 -4.55 6.19 -3.47
C ALA A 173 -4.92 5.87 -2.01
N GLY A 174 -4.39 4.77 -1.46
CA GLY A 174 -4.46 4.44 -0.04
C GLY A 174 -3.27 5.04 0.69
N THR A 175 -3.50 5.89 1.70
CA THR A 175 -2.42 6.59 2.39
C THR A 175 -2.76 6.84 3.86
N THR A 176 -1.77 7.30 4.63
CA THR A 176 -1.94 7.81 5.99
C THR A 176 -1.62 9.30 6.04
N ASP A 177 -2.02 9.96 7.11
CA ASP A 177 -1.56 11.32 7.39
C ASP A 177 -0.13 11.28 7.97
N TRP A 178 0.85 11.60 7.14
CA TRP A 178 2.27 11.59 7.53
C TRP A 178 2.61 12.57 8.64
N THR A 179 1.88 13.70 8.76
CA THR A 179 2.02 14.65 9.87
C THR A 179 1.57 13.99 11.16
N MET A 180 0.40 13.35 11.15
CA MET A 180 -0.11 12.59 12.28
C MET A 180 0.83 11.45 12.68
N ASN A 181 1.42 10.74 11.72
CA ASN A 181 2.41 9.69 11.99
C ASN A 181 3.62 10.25 12.74
N GLY A 182 4.15 11.40 12.32
CA GLY A 182 5.25 12.08 13.03
C GLY A 182 4.87 12.49 14.45
N GLU A 183 3.66 13.03 14.65
CA GLU A 183 3.16 13.41 15.96
C GLU A 183 2.99 12.21 16.91
N ILE A 184 2.43 11.10 16.41
CA ILE A 184 2.25 9.87 17.20
C ILE A 184 3.62 9.31 17.59
N GLY A 185 4.57 9.20 16.66
CA GLY A 185 5.92 8.71 16.95
C GLY A 185 6.63 9.55 18.00
N MET A 186 6.53 10.88 17.92
CA MET A 186 7.08 11.77 18.95
C MET A 186 6.40 11.62 20.30
N ARG A 187 5.07 11.46 20.36
CA ARG A 187 4.35 11.20 21.60
C ARG A 187 4.77 9.88 22.25
N ILE A 188 4.91 8.82 21.46
CA ILE A 188 5.43 7.53 21.93
C ILE A 188 6.82 7.72 22.56
N LEU A 189 7.75 8.36 21.85
CA LEU A 189 9.10 8.61 22.36
C LEU A 189 9.10 9.43 23.67
N MET A 190 8.24 10.44 23.77
CA MET A 190 8.09 11.22 25.01
C MET A 190 7.53 10.40 26.17
N LEU A 191 6.58 9.49 25.93
CA LEU A 191 6.06 8.58 26.95
C LEU A 191 7.14 7.61 27.42
N GLU A 192 7.94 7.07 26.51
CA GLU A 192 9.07 6.19 26.83
C GLU A 192 10.14 6.92 27.69
N LEU A 193 10.50 8.16 27.32
CA LEU A 193 11.46 8.97 28.07
C LEU A 193 10.95 9.34 29.47
N ALA A 194 9.63 9.37 29.66
CA ALA A 194 8.97 9.62 30.94
C ALA A 194 8.66 8.33 31.72
N ASP A 195 9.09 7.15 31.26
CA ASP A 195 8.78 5.83 31.81
C ASP A 195 7.27 5.56 31.96
N GLN A 196 6.46 6.09 31.00
CA GLN A 196 4.99 5.96 30.96
C GLN A 196 4.52 5.02 29.85
N TYR A 197 5.12 3.87 29.74
CA TYR A 197 4.83 2.86 28.70
C TYR A 197 3.37 2.39 28.71
N ASP A 198 2.75 2.33 29.88
CA ASP A 198 1.35 1.97 30.06
C ASP A 198 0.36 2.91 29.35
N LYS A 199 0.82 4.08 28.91
CA LYS A 199 0.04 5.07 28.18
C LYS A 199 0.26 5.07 26.67
N ILE A 200 1.17 4.26 26.18
CA ILE A 200 1.33 4.09 24.72
C ILE A 200 0.09 3.41 24.17
N PHE A 201 -0.64 4.12 23.33
CA PHE A 201 -1.96 3.74 22.84
C PHE A 201 -1.90 3.38 21.36
N ASP A 202 -2.49 2.23 21.01
CA ASP A 202 -2.68 1.81 19.63
C ASP A 202 -4.10 2.18 19.15
N PRO A 203 -4.23 3.11 18.19
CA PRO A 203 -5.54 3.51 17.68
C PRO A 203 -6.24 2.43 16.86
N ALA A 204 -5.52 1.44 16.35
CA ALA A 204 -6.10 0.35 15.58
C ALA A 204 -6.83 -0.66 16.45
N THR A 205 -6.27 -1.01 17.61
CA THR A 205 -6.84 -1.99 18.53
C THR A 205 -7.62 -1.36 19.69
N GLY A 206 -7.32 -0.10 20.00
CA GLY A 206 -7.85 0.60 21.20
C GLY A 206 -7.14 0.18 22.49
N GLU A 207 -6.04 -0.54 22.43
CA GLU A 207 -5.27 -1.00 23.58
C GLU A 207 -4.22 0.04 24.03
N SER A 208 -3.83 -0.03 25.28
CA SER A 208 -2.76 0.78 25.87
C SER A 208 -1.69 -0.12 26.49
N GLY A 209 -0.47 0.43 26.64
CA GLY A 209 0.68 -0.33 27.15
C GLY A 209 1.24 -1.29 26.12
N VAL A 210 1.15 -0.92 24.85
CA VAL A 210 1.58 -1.74 23.70
C VAL A 210 2.97 -1.37 23.22
N ASP A 211 3.67 -2.31 22.61
CA ASP A 211 4.97 -2.14 21.95
C ASP A 211 4.85 -2.09 20.42
N VAL A 212 3.63 -2.20 19.91
CA VAL A 212 3.29 -2.06 18.48
C VAL A 212 2.10 -1.11 18.35
N VAL A 213 2.23 -0.11 17.49
CA VAL A 213 1.19 0.89 17.23
C VAL A 213 0.90 0.93 15.73
N GLU A 214 -0.36 0.70 15.36
CA GLU A 214 -0.81 0.78 13.98
C GLU A 214 -1.57 2.09 13.72
N VAL A 215 -1.08 2.89 12.79
CA VAL A 215 -1.71 4.16 12.44
C VAL A 215 -2.74 3.95 11.33
N PRO A 216 -4.00 4.36 11.53
CA PRO A 216 -5.05 4.21 10.54
C PRO A 216 -4.73 4.91 9.23
N GLY A 217 -5.10 4.26 8.12
CA GLY A 217 -5.03 4.81 6.78
C GLY A 217 -6.41 5.16 6.23
N THR A 218 -6.40 5.86 5.11
CA THR A 218 -7.59 6.22 4.34
C THR A 218 -7.33 6.14 2.85
N ALA A 219 -8.38 6.16 2.04
CA ALA A 219 -8.27 6.31 0.59
C ALA A 219 -8.59 7.75 0.18
N ILE A 220 -7.74 8.30 -0.69
CA ILE A 220 -7.99 9.54 -1.41
C ILE A 220 -8.48 9.16 -2.80
N LYS A 221 -9.65 9.68 -3.21
CA LYS A 221 -10.22 9.46 -4.53
C LYS A 221 -9.85 10.59 -5.48
N ALA A 222 -9.71 10.29 -6.76
CA ALA A 222 -9.34 11.27 -7.78
C ALA A 222 -10.44 12.35 -8.01
N ASP A 223 -11.68 12.05 -7.66
CA ASP A 223 -12.86 12.91 -7.79
C ASP A 223 -13.28 13.61 -6.49
N ALA A 224 -12.40 13.58 -5.47
CA ALA A 224 -12.64 14.17 -4.14
C ALA A 224 -12.27 15.65 -4.05
#